data_160f34838cc1161435f21884bc833f5d
#
_entry.id   160f34838cc1161435f21884bc833f5d
#
_cell.length_a   1.000
_cell.length_b   1.000
_cell.length_c   1.000
_cell.angle_alpha   90.00
_cell.angle_beta   90.00
_cell.angle_gamma   90.00
#
_symmetry.space_group_name_H-M   'P 1'
#
loop_
_entity.id
_entity.type
_entity.pdbx_description
1 polymer ?
#
loop_
_entity_poly.entity_id
_entity_poly.type
_entity_poly.pdbx_seq_one_letter_code
_entity_poly.pdbx_strand_id
1 'polypeptide(L)'
;MAMNLTQKILSAHLLSGELIPGSEISIHIDQTLTQDSTGTMAYLQFEAMGVKRVKTKKSVAYIDHNTLQTGFENADDHYYIQTVTKKHGIYCSKPGNGICHQVQLERFGVPGYTLLGSDSHTPTGGGIGMLAIGAGGLDVAVAMGGGAYYLACPRVVGVRLHGKLSYGVAAKDIILEVLRRLTVKGGVGKVMEYIGDGVKTLSVPERATITNMGAELGATTSIFPSDEVTHAFLKAQQREQDFVPLSADPDAAYDEILDIDLTALEPLVAKPHMPDIVETVKQCGPIKVDQRSEEHTSELQSRITI
;
A
#
# COMPACT_ATOMS: atom_id res chain seq x y z
N MET A 1 18.63 -14.62 15.04
CA MET A 1 17.58 -15.40 14.36
C MET A 1 17.42 -14.85 12.95
N ALA A 2 17.16 -15.71 11.98
CA ALA A 2 16.82 -15.27 10.63
C ALA A 2 15.48 -14.53 10.67
N MET A 3 15.39 -13.39 10.00
CA MET A 3 14.21 -12.53 9.99
C MET A 3 13.62 -12.43 8.59
N ASN A 4 12.29 -12.46 8.51
CA ASN A 4 11.60 -12.04 7.28
C ASN A 4 11.67 -10.52 7.11
N LEU A 5 11.28 -10.02 5.95
CA LEU A 5 11.38 -8.60 5.63
C LEU A 5 10.55 -7.73 6.59
N THR A 6 9.33 -8.16 6.88
CA THR A 6 8.42 -7.49 7.81
C THR A 6 9.04 -7.36 9.21
N GLN A 7 9.62 -8.44 9.73
CA GLN A 7 10.29 -8.43 11.03
C GLN A 7 11.50 -7.49 11.05
N LYS A 8 12.27 -7.42 9.97
CA LYS A 8 13.41 -6.48 9.85
C LYS A 8 12.96 -5.04 9.98
N ILE A 9 11.89 -4.67 9.26
CA ILE A 9 11.38 -3.29 9.29
C ILE A 9 10.75 -2.99 10.66
N LEU A 10 9.92 -3.89 11.18
CA LEU A 10 9.32 -3.70 12.51
C LEU A 10 10.40 -3.58 13.59
N SER A 11 11.42 -4.42 13.58
CA SER A 11 12.53 -4.37 14.56
C SER A 11 13.30 -3.05 14.50
N ALA A 12 13.52 -2.51 13.30
CA ALA A 12 14.22 -1.23 13.12
C ALA A 12 13.41 -0.02 13.60
N HIS A 13 12.08 -0.14 13.72
CA HIS A 13 11.18 0.95 14.12
C HIS A 13 10.52 0.71 15.48
N LEU A 14 10.82 -0.40 16.15
CA LEU A 14 10.20 -0.78 17.41
C LEU A 14 10.58 0.21 18.52
N LEU A 15 9.57 0.75 19.20
CA LEU A 15 9.74 1.65 20.35
C LEU A 15 9.43 0.93 21.66
N SER A 16 8.43 0.04 21.67
CA SER A 16 8.08 -0.79 22.83
C SER A 16 7.38 -2.08 22.41
N GLY A 17 7.36 -3.06 23.32
CA GLY A 17 6.79 -4.38 23.10
C GLY A 17 7.79 -5.38 22.52
N GLU A 18 7.32 -6.56 22.19
CA GLU A 18 8.10 -7.66 21.60
C GLU A 18 7.43 -8.14 20.31
N LEU A 19 8.22 -8.54 19.31
CA LEU A 19 7.73 -9.03 18.03
C LEU A 19 7.16 -10.45 18.14
N ILE A 20 6.17 -10.62 19.01
CA ILE A 20 5.40 -11.85 19.20
C ILE A 20 4.02 -11.63 18.59
N PRO A 21 3.56 -12.46 17.64
CA PRO A 21 2.25 -12.30 17.02
C PRO A 21 1.11 -12.15 18.04
N GLY A 22 0.32 -11.09 17.88
CA GLY A 22 -0.81 -10.77 18.76
C GLY A 22 -0.46 -9.94 20.00
N SER A 23 0.82 -9.77 20.38
CA SER A 23 1.22 -8.84 21.43
C SER A 23 1.11 -7.39 20.98
N GLU A 24 0.84 -6.47 21.88
CA GLU A 24 0.88 -5.05 21.58
C GLU A 24 2.31 -4.58 21.38
N ILE A 25 2.55 -3.88 20.28
CA ILE A 25 3.81 -3.21 19.96
C ILE A 25 3.55 -1.75 19.61
N SER A 26 4.57 -0.92 19.80
CA SER A 26 4.56 0.44 19.25
C SER A 26 5.75 0.67 18.34
N ILE A 27 5.52 1.37 17.24
CA ILE A 27 6.54 1.64 16.24
C ILE A 27 6.62 3.14 15.92
N HIS A 28 7.82 3.55 15.51
CA HIS A 28 8.05 4.87 14.92
C HIS A 28 7.52 4.94 13.49
N ILE A 29 6.95 6.07 13.10
CA ILE A 29 6.46 6.34 11.75
C ILE A 29 7.35 7.37 11.06
N ASP A 30 7.95 6.98 9.93
CA ASP A 30 8.82 7.85 9.13
C ASP A 30 8.03 8.83 8.26
N GLN A 31 6.96 8.37 7.65
CA GLN A 31 6.18 9.16 6.70
C GLN A 31 4.68 9.05 6.97
N THR A 32 3.94 10.12 6.64
CA THR A 32 2.48 10.08 6.67
C THR A 32 1.89 10.54 5.35
N LEU A 33 0.73 9.98 5.02
CA LEU A 33 -0.07 10.29 3.85
C LEU A 33 -1.48 10.68 4.29
N THR A 34 -2.01 11.77 3.76
CA THR A 34 -3.43 12.12 3.87
C THR A 34 -3.96 12.49 2.49
N GLN A 35 -5.25 12.31 2.28
CA GLN A 35 -5.94 12.75 1.07
C GLN A 35 -7.13 13.65 1.45
N ASP A 36 -7.73 14.34 0.48
CA ASP A 36 -8.68 15.42 0.75
C ASP A 36 -10.05 14.97 1.30
N SER A 37 -10.41 13.69 1.17
CA SER A 37 -11.66 13.18 1.79
C SER A 37 -11.53 12.91 3.30
N THR A 38 -10.32 12.62 3.79
CA THR A 38 -10.07 12.25 5.20
C THR A 38 -9.09 13.19 5.91
N GLY A 39 -8.30 13.95 5.15
CA GLY A 39 -7.20 14.76 5.66
C GLY A 39 -7.65 15.93 6.53
N THR A 40 -8.75 16.60 6.19
CA THR A 40 -9.28 17.71 6.98
C THR A 40 -9.48 17.31 8.44
N MET A 41 -10.10 16.16 8.70
CA MET A 41 -10.29 15.64 10.06
C MET A 41 -8.97 15.34 10.76
N ALA A 42 -8.01 14.71 10.06
CA ALA A 42 -6.69 14.42 10.62
C ALA A 42 -5.94 15.72 11.00
N TYR A 43 -6.03 16.77 10.19
CA TYR A 43 -5.38 18.04 10.46
C TYR A 43 -6.02 18.82 11.60
N LEU A 44 -7.35 18.80 11.72
CA LEU A 44 -8.03 19.39 12.88
C LEU A 44 -7.56 18.73 14.18
N GLN A 45 -7.41 17.42 14.20
CA GLN A 45 -6.88 16.67 15.35
C GLN A 45 -5.40 17.02 15.60
N PHE A 46 -4.59 17.13 14.55
CA PHE A 46 -3.19 17.57 14.67
C PHE A 46 -3.06 18.98 15.24
N GLU A 47 -3.86 19.92 14.77
CA GLU A 47 -3.88 21.30 15.31
C GLU A 47 -4.29 21.33 16.78
N ALA A 48 -5.29 20.51 17.18
CA ALA A 48 -5.74 20.40 18.58
C ALA A 48 -4.62 19.92 19.54
N MET A 49 -3.61 19.17 19.02
CA MET A 49 -2.45 18.76 19.82
C MET A 49 -1.47 19.91 20.10
N GLY A 50 -1.61 21.08 19.46
CA GLY A 50 -0.75 22.25 19.65
C GLY A 50 0.66 22.09 19.11
N VAL A 51 0.95 21.08 18.27
CA VAL A 51 2.26 20.85 17.68
C VAL A 51 2.52 21.85 16.53
N LYS A 52 3.62 22.58 16.60
CA LYS A 52 3.90 23.65 15.62
C LYS A 52 4.27 23.14 14.23
N ARG A 53 4.98 22.03 14.14
CA ARG A 53 5.44 21.41 12.88
C ARG A 53 5.43 19.89 13.00
N VAL A 54 5.22 19.21 11.89
CA VAL A 54 5.34 17.75 11.82
C VAL A 54 6.75 17.30 12.22
N LYS A 55 6.84 16.13 12.83
CA LYS A 55 8.09 15.52 13.31
C LYS A 55 8.51 14.28 12.53
N THR A 56 7.66 13.82 11.60
CA THR A 56 7.99 12.75 10.66
C THR A 56 9.08 13.20 9.68
N LYS A 57 9.80 12.26 9.08
CA LYS A 57 10.75 12.57 8.00
C LYS A 57 10.05 13.24 6.82
N LYS A 58 8.81 12.80 6.51
CA LYS A 58 7.96 13.41 5.49
C LYS A 58 6.49 13.19 5.80
N SER A 59 5.70 14.25 5.71
CA SER A 59 4.24 14.20 5.68
C SER A 59 3.76 14.82 4.38
N VAL A 60 2.86 14.13 3.68
CA VAL A 60 2.34 14.59 2.39
C VAL A 60 0.82 14.58 2.42
N ALA A 61 0.23 15.70 2.03
CA ALA A 61 -1.20 15.86 1.79
C ALA A 61 -1.49 15.85 0.31
N TYR A 62 -2.50 15.11 -0.09
CA TYR A 62 -2.93 14.99 -1.49
C TYR A 62 -4.32 15.56 -1.68
N ILE A 63 -4.56 16.16 -2.82
CA ILE A 63 -5.88 16.57 -3.28
C ILE A 63 -6.16 15.80 -4.55
N ASP A 64 -6.78 14.63 -4.43
CA ASP A 64 -6.97 13.68 -5.52
C ASP A 64 -8.34 12.98 -5.52
N HIS A 65 -9.02 12.87 -4.38
CA HIS A 65 -10.30 12.19 -4.27
C HIS A 65 -11.49 13.07 -4.73
N ASN A 66 -11.49 14.35 -4.39
CA ASN A 66 -12.52 15.31 -4.76
C ASN A 66 -12.00 16.37 -5.75
N THR A 67 -11.18 15.94 -6.73
CA THR A 67 -10.62 16.84 -7.75
C THR A 67 -11.73 17.56 -8.51
N LEU A 68 -12.82 16.86 -8.85
CA LEU A 68 -14.06 17.47 -9.29
C LEU A 68 -14.90 17.86 -8.06
N GLN A 69 -14.86 19.13 -7.73
CA GLN A 69 -15.61 19.68 -6.60
C GLN A 69 -17.10 19.74 -6.93
N THR A 70 -17.92 19.02 -6.18
CA THR A 70 -19.36 18.98 -6.38
C THR A 70 -20.11 20.02 -5.53
N GLY A 71 -19.45 20.64 -4.56
CA GLY A 71 -19.97 21.65 -3.68
C GLY A 71 -18.88 22.56 -3.13
N PHE A 72 -19.27 23.58 -2.37
CA PHE A 72 -18.32 24.51 -1.73
C PHE A 72 -17.53 23.83 -0.60
N GLU A 73 -18.06 22.78 -0.02
CA GLU A 73 -17.40 22.02 1.06
C GLU A 73 -16.05 21.44 0.59
N ASN A 74 -16.01 20.88 -0.61
CA ASN A 74 -14.77 20.38 -1.18
C ASN A 74 -13.76 21.52 -1.43
N ALA A 75 -14.25 22.69 -1.87
CA ALA A 75 -13.40 23.86 -2.05
C ALA A 75 -12.81 24.36 -0.73
N ASP A 76 -13.60 24.36 0.33
CA ASP A 76 -13.18 24.73 1.69
C ASP A 76 -12.15 23.74 2.24
N ASP A 77 -12.37 22.43 2.07
CA ASP A 77 -11.39 21.38 2.41
C ASP A 77 -10.06 21.58 1.68
N HIS A 78 -10.09 21.83 0.38
CA HIS A 78 -8.88 22.09 -0.41
C HIS A 78 -8.13 23.35 0.07
N TYR A 79 -8.87 24.42 0.36
CA TYR A 79 -8.28 25.65 0.86
C TYR A 79 -7.68 25.45 2.26
N TYR A 80 -8.39 24.75 3.15
CA TYR A 80 -7.90 24.41 4.48
C TYR A 80 -6.62 23.55 4.39
N ILE A 81 -6.62 22.48 3.60
CA ILE A 81 -5.45 21.61 3.42
C ILE A 81 -4.25 22.42 2.94
N GLN A 82 -4.41 23.30 1.96
CA GLN A 82 -3.32 24.12 1.44
C GLN A 82 -2.75 25.08 2.50
N THR A 83 -3.61 25.62 3.36
CA THR A 83 -3.19 26.55 4.42
C THR A 83 -2.52 25.84 5.59
N VAL A 84 -3.10 24.73 6.07
CA VAL A 84 -2.57 23.97 7.20
C VAL A 84 -1.25 23.28 6.85
N THR A 85 -1.11 22.77 5.63
CA THR A 85 0.14 22.15 5.17
C THR A 85 1.29 23.13 5.15
N LYS A 86 1.05 24.35 4.64
CA LYS A 86 2.04 25.45 4.66
C LYS A 86 2.42 25.84 6.09
N LYS A 87 1.44 25.92 7.00
CA LYS A 87 1.65 26.28 8.41
C LYS A 87 2.53 25.28 9.14
N HIS A 88 2.33 23.99 8.91
CA HIS A 88 2.96 22.92 9.68
C HIS A 88 4.12 22.21 8.98
N GLY A 89 4.50 22.65 7.76
CA GLY A 89 5.65 22.11 7.02
C GLY A 89 5.37 20.76 6.37
N ILE A 90 4.15 20.56 5.90
CA ILE A 90 3.67 19.37 5.19
C ILE A 90 3.76 19.65 3.68
N TYR A 91 4.16 18.66 2.90
CA TYR A 91 4.11 18.74 1.44
C TYR A 91 2.65 18.69 0.98
N CYS A 92 2.28 19.53 0.01
CA CYS A 92 0.94 19.56 -0.54
C CYS A 92 0.97 19.22 -2.04
N SER A 93 0.44 18.06 -2.39
CA SER A 93 0.21 17.65 -3.77
C SER A 93 -1.14 18.21 -4.23
N LYS A 94 -1.08 19.16 -5.17
CA LYS A 94 -2.26 19.89 -5.65
C LYS A 94 -3.13 19.04 -6.58
N PRO A 95 -4.40 19.44 -6.79
CA PRO A 95 -5.29 18.79 -7.75
C PRO A 95 -4.64 18.67 -9.13
N GLY A 96 -4.84 17.52 -9.79
CA GLY A 96 -4.29 17.24 -11.11
C GLY A 96 -2.87 16.69 -11.14
N ASN A 97 -2.19 16.58 -9.97
CA ASN A 97 -0.84 16.00 -9.91
C ASN A 97 -0.83 14.47 -9.98
N GLY A 98 -1.94 13.82 -9.70
CA GLY A 98 -2.11 12.37 -9.75
C GLY A 98 -2.65 11.77 -8.45
N ILE A 99 -2.95 10.48 -8.49
CA ILE A 99 -3.47 9.71 -7.36
C ILE A 99 -2.43 9.63 -6.24
N CYS A 100 -2.87 9.83 -5.00
CA CYS A 100 -2.01 9.91 -3.81
C CYS A 100 -1.03 8.74 -3.70
N HIS A 101 -1.50 7.51 -3.87
CA HIS A 101 -0.68 6.31 -3.72
C HIS A 101 0.41 6.21 -4.80
N GLN A 102 0.05 6.57 -6.04
CA GLN A 102 0.99 6.55 -7.16
C GLN A 102 2.06 7.63 -7.01
N VAL A 103 1.64 8.85 -6.68
CA VAL A 103 2.58 9.96 -6.45
C VAL A 103 3.47 9.70 -5.22
N GLN A 104 2.91 9.09 -4.16
CA GLN A 104 3.70 8.68 -2.98
C GLN A 104 4.78 7.67 -3.37
N LEU A 105 4.42 6.66 -4.15
CA LEU A 105 5.33 5.62 -4.64
C LEU A 105 6.47 6.22 -5.48
N GLU A 106 6.12 7.08 -6.44
CA GLU A 106 7.06 7.66 -7.40
C GLU A 106 7.96 8.73 -6.79
N ARG A 107 7.45 9.54 -5.85
CA ARG A 107 8.12 10.77 -5.42
C ARG A 107 8.65 10.76 -4.00
N PHE A 108 8.06 9.98 -3.10
CA PHE A 108 8.34 10.08 -1.68
C PHE A 108 8.67 8.77 -0.98
N GLY A 109 8.13 7.65 -1.46
CA GLY A 109 8.33 6.34 -0.83
C GLY A 109 9.80 5.93 -0.81
N VAL A 110 10.27 5.37 0.31
CA VAL A 110 11.64 4.89 0.52
C VAL A 110 11.59 3.46 1.06
N PRO A 111 12.26 2.49 0.42
CA PRO A 111 12.31 1.12 0.92
C PRO A 111 12.77 1.05 2.38
N GLY A 112 12.11 0.20 3.16
CA GLY A 112 12.39 0.03 4.58
C GLY A 112 11.80 1.08 5.51
N TYR A 113 11.20 2.16 5.00
CA TYR A 113 10.51 3.14 5.83
C TYR A 113 9.10 2.68 6.19
N THR A 114 8.61 3.20 7.32
CA THR A 114 7.20 3.08 7.73
C THR A 114 6.39 4.24 7.17
N LEU A 115 5.20 3.93 6.65
CA LEU A 115 4.23 4.91 6.16
C LEU A 115 2.88 4.67 6.83
N LEU A 116 2.30 5.71 7.43
CA LEU A 116 0.95 5.67 7.98
C LEU A 116 0.05 6.64 7.20
N GLY A 117 -1.04 6.12 6.65
CA GLY A 117 -1.95 6.93 5.84
C GLY A 117 -3.38 6.90 6.32
N SER A 118 -4.09 8.03 6.18
CA SER A 118 -5.53 8.11 6.45
C SER A 118 -6.39 7.58 5.29
N ASP A 119 -5.83 6.65 4.56
CA ASP A 119 -6.45 5.99 3.42
C ASP A 119 -6.21 4.47 3.49
N SER A 120 -7.24 3.68 3.18
CA SER A 120 -7.20 2.21 3.27
C SER A 120 -6.22 1.56 2.28
N HIS A 121 -5.92 2.23 1.16
CA HIS A 121 -4.99 1.75 0.13
C HIS A 121 -3.53 2.24 0.30
N THR A 122 -3.22 2.82 1.46
CA THR A 122 -1.83 3.15 1.86
C THR A 122 -0.85 1.97 1.66
N PRO A 123 -1.25 0.68 1.85
CA PRO A 123 -0.41 -0.48 1.57
C PRO A 123 0.21 -0.54 0.17
N THR A 124 -0.25 0.26 -0.79
CA THR A 124 0.40 0.43 -2.11
C THR A 124 1.90 0.70 -2.00
N GLY A 125 2.34 1.43 -0.96
CA GLY A 125 3.76 1.68 -0.68
C GLY A 125 4.61 0.42 -0.47
N GLY A 126 3.97 -0.70 -0.14
CA GLY A 126 4.63 -2.00 -0.01
C GLY A 126 5.20 -2.53 -1.33
N GLY A 127 4.74 -2.02 -2.47
CA GLY A 127 5.27 -2.36 -3.80
C GLY A 127 6.74 -2.02 -4.02
N ILE A 128 7.30 -1.09 -3.23
CA ILE A 128 8.75 -0.75 -3.21
C ILE A 128 9.44 -1.18 -1.92
N GLY A 129 8.78 -1.94 -1.06
CA GLY A 129 9.38 -2.39 0.21
C GLY A 129 9.21 -1.44 1.39
N MET A 130 8.16 -0.62 1.42
CA MET A 130 7.76 0.12 2.63
C MET A 130 6.84 -0.73 3.50
N LEU A 131 6.89 -0.54 4.82
CA LEU A 131 5.84 -0.99 5.72
C LEU A 131 4.75 0.09 5.79
N ALA A 132 3.79 0.01 4.88
CA ALA A 132 2.78 1.03 4.65
C ALA A 132 1.41 0.56 5.15
N ILE A 133 0.81 1.29 6.09
CA ILE A 133 -0.41 0.90 6.81
C ILE A 133 -1.46 1.99 6.70
N GLY A 134 -2.69 1.61 6.37
CA GLY A 134 -3.86 2.47 6.48
C GLY A 134 -4.37 2.55 7.92
N ALA A 135 -4.64 3.76 8.43
CA ALA A 135 -5.05 3.97 9.81
C ALA A 135 -6.07 5.11 9.93
N GLY A 136 -6.66 5.27 11.10
CA GLY A 136 -7.56 6.38 11.39
C GLY A 136 -6.85 7.73 11.40
N GLY A 137 -7.60 8.79 11.09
CA GLY A 137 -7.05 10.17 11.04
C GLY A 137 -6.36 10.59 12.35
N LEU A 138 -6.85 10.13 13.50
CA LEU A 138 -6.23 10.42 14.80
C LEU A 138 -4.85 9.78 14.92
N ASP A 139 -4.69 8.55 14.52
CA ASP A 139 -3.39 7.86 14.56
C ASP A 139 -2.37 8.56 13.64
N VAL A 140 -2.83 8.97 12.45
CA VAL A 140 -2.00 9.73 11.51
C VAL A 140 -1.62 11.08 12.11
N ALA A 141 -2.53 11.79 12.78
CA ALA A 141 -2.25 13.05 13.45
C ALA A 141 -1.21 12.87 14.58
N VAL A 142 -1.36 11.83 15.39
CA VAL A 142 -0.41 11.48 16.47
C VAL A 142 0.97 11.18 15.88
N ALA A 143 1.05 10.39 14.81
CA ALA A 143 2.29 10.08 14.12
C ALA A 143 2.95 11.34 13.53
N MET A 144 2.19 12.24 12.91
CA MET A 144 2.70 13.55 12.46
C MET A 144 3.30 14.36 13.60
N GLY A 145 2.72 14.27 14.80
CA GLY A 145 3.23 14.89 16.02
C GLY A 145 4.48 14.22 16.61
N GLY A 146 4.91 13.11 16.05
CA GLY A 146 6.05 12.30 16.51
C GLY A 146 5.68 11.30 17.62
N GLY A 147 4.39 11.03 17.81
CA GLY A 147 3.92 9.96 18.69
C GLY A 147 4.08 8.59 18.04
N ALA A 148 4.09 7.55 18.88
CA ALA A 148 4.17 6.17 18.44
C ALA A 148 2.85 5.71 17.82
N TYR A 149 2.93 4.79 16.86
CA TYR A 149 1.79 4.03 16.38
C TYR A 149 1.71 2.69 17.07
N TYR A 150 0.57 2.39 17.68
CA TYR A 150 0.31 1.15 18.42
C TYR A 150 -0.49 0.19 17.57
N LEU A 151 -0.04 -1.07 17.54
CA LEU A 151 -0.76 -2.14 16.84
C LEU A 151 -0.49 -3.50 17.52
N ALA A 152 -1.38 -4.46 17.29
CA ALA A 152 -1.05 -5.85 17.58
C ALA A 152 0.01 -6.34 16.60
N CYS A 153 1.08 -6.96 17.09
CA CYS A 153 2.14 -7.52 16.25
C CYS A 153 1.52 -8.51 15.25
N PRO A 154 1.62 -8.25 13.92
CA PRO A 154 0.96 -9.08 12.94
C PRO A 154 1.68 -10.41 12.75
N ARG A 155 0.93 -11.44 12.35
CA ARG A 155 1.51 -12.65 11.74
C ARG A 155 2.02 -12.32 10.34
N VAL A 156 2.99 -13.08 9.85
CA VAL A 156 3.53 -12.89 8.51
C VAL A 156 3.24 -14.10 7.64
N VAL A 157 2.48 -13.87 6.57
CA VAL A 157 2.19 -14.87 5.54
C VAL A 157 3.14 -14.68 4.37
N GLY A 158 3.95 -15.68 4.08
CA GLY A 158 4.78 -15.72 2.88
C GLY A 158 3.95 -16.11 1.66
N VAL A 159 3.65 -15.16 0.77
CA VAL A 159 3.02 -15.46 -0.52
C VAL A 159 4.14 -15.75 -1.52
N ARG A 160 4.36 -17.05 -1.78
CA ARG A 160 5.47 -17.51 -2.61
C ARG A 160 5.02 -17.61 -4.07
N LEU A 161 5.62 -16.76 -4.90
CA LEU A 161 5.36 -16.70 -6.33
C LEU A 161 6.41 -17.49 -7.10
N HIS A 162 5.97 -18.38 -7.99
CA HIS A 162 6.83 -19.18 -8.86
C HIS A 162 6.60 -18.83 -10.33
N GLY A 163 7.67 -18.85 -11.13
CA GLY A 163 7.58 -18.65 -12.58
C GLY A 163 7.24 -17.20 -12.97
N LYS A 164 6.51 -17.04 -14.05
CA LYS A 164 6.11 -15.72 -14.59
C LYS A 164 4.70 -15.76 -15.18
N LEU A 165 4.04 -14.60 -15.21
CA LEU A 165 2.71 -14.46 -15.81
C LEU A 165 2.71 -14.84 -17.28
N SER A 166 1.68 -15.58 -17.68
CA SER A 166 1.40 -15.91 -19.08
C SER A 166 0.77 -14.73 -19.82
N TYR A 167 0.81 -14.75 -21.15
CA TYR A 167 0.15 -13.71 -21.96
C TYR A 167 -1.35 -13.61 -21.63
N GLY A 168 -1.82 -12.38 -21.42
CA GLY A 168 -3.22 -12.09 -21.09
C GLY A 168 -3.55 -12.20 -19.59
N VAL A 169 -2.59 -12.58 -18.74
CA VAL A 169 -2.71 -12.58 -17.28
C VAL A 169 -2.00 -11.36 -16.71
N ALA A 170 -2.64 -10.66 -15.80
CA ALA A 170 -2.14 -9.44 -15.18
C ALA A 170 -1.78 -9.64 -13.69
N ALA A 171 -1.03 -8.70 -13.13
CA ALA A 171 -0.72 -8.71 -11.69
C ALA A 171 -1.99 -8.71 -10.80
N LYS A 172 -3.08 -8.12 -11.29
CA LYS A 172 -4.38 -8.16 -10.62
C LYS A 172 -4.91 -9.59 -10.44
N ASP A 173 -4.64 -10.50 -11.37
CA ASP A 173 -5.04 -11.90 -11.24
C ASP A 173 -4.32 -12.59 -10.08
N ILE A 174 -3.09 -12.17 -9.73
CA ILE A 174 -2.37 -12.70 -8.56
C ILE A 174 -3.14 -12.37 -7.28
N ILE A 175 -3.50 -11.12 -7.08
CA ILE A 175 -4.20 -10.73 -5.85
C ILE A 175 -5.65 -11.25 -5.82
N LEU A 176 -6.31 -11.39 -6.97
CA LEU A 176 -7.59 -12.05 -7.05
C LEU A 176 -7.49 -13.54 -6.66
N GLU A 177 -6.41 -14.22 -7.03
CA GLU A 177 -6.16 -15.60 -6.60
C GLU A 177 -5.91 -15.68 -5.08
N VAL A 178 -5.19 -14.73 -4.50
CA VAL A 178 -5.00 -14.64 -3.05
C VAL A 178 -6.36 -14.41 -2.36
N LEU A 179 -7.18 -13.49 -2.86
CA LEU A 179 -8.54 -13.24 -2.36
C LEU A 179 -9.43 -14.49 -2.46
N ARG A 180 -9.37 -15.18 -3.58
CA ARG A 180 -10.13 -16.42 -3.78
C ARG A 180 -9.80 -17.50 -2.73
N ARG A 181 -8.52 -17.60 -2.33
CA ARG A 181 -8.06 -18.59 -1.34
C ARG A 181 -8.27 -18.15 0.11
N LEU A 182 -8.05 -16.88 0.42
CA LEU A 182 -8.06 -16.39 1.79
C LEU A 182 -9.33 -15.65 2.20
N THR A 183 -10.15 -15.23 1.23
CA THR A 183 -11.34 -14.37 1.39
C THR A 183 -11.01 -12.96 1.93
N VAL A 184 -12.02 -12.11 2.04
CA VAL A 184 -11.91 -10.72 2.53
C VAL A 184 -11.55 -10.61 4.03
N LYS A 185 -11.48 -11.72 4.75
CA LYS A 185 -11.12 -11.74 6.18
C LYS A 185 -9.80 -12.49 6.45
N GLY A 186 -9.24 -13.14 5.45
CA GLY A 186 -8.06 -13.99 5.62
C GLY A 186 -6.79 -13.26 5.97
N GLY A 187 -6.74 -11.94 5.71
CA GLY A 187 -5.58 -11.08 6.01
C GLY A 187 -5.65 -10.35 7.36
N VAL A 188 -6.76 -10.46 8.10
CA VAL A 188 -6.92 -9.72 9.37
C VAL A 188 -5.82 -10.10 10.37
N GLY A 189 -5.10 -9.09 10.88
CA GLY A 189 -3.96 -9.27 11.78
C GLY A 189 -2.73 -9.90 11.13
N LYS A 190 -2.65 -9.86 9.80
CA LYS A 190 -1.54 -10.44 9.03
C LYS A 190 -0.89 -9.41 8.11
N VAL A 191 0.39 -9.65 7.79
CA VAL A 191 1.12 -9.00 6.70
C VAL A 191 1.34 -10.03 5.59
N MET A 192 1.02 -9.67 4.35
CA MET A 192 1.31 -10.49 3.17
C MET A 192 2.70 -10.11 2.64
N GLU A 193 3.69 -10.96 2.84
CA GLU A 193 5.05 -10.77 2.34
C GLU A 193 5.27 -11.62 1.10
N TYR A 194 5.48 -10.96 -0.04
CA TYR A 194 5.65 -11.62 -1.33
C TYR A 194 7.09 -12.07 -1.52
N ILE A 195 7.29 -13.35 -1.77
CA ILE A 195 8.59 -14.03 -1.88
C ILE A 195 8.64 -14.97 -3.09
N GLY A 196 9.79 -15.54 -3.36
CA GLY A 196 10.01 -16.50 -4.46
C GLY A 196 10.59 -15.85 -5.71
N ASP A 197 10.90 -16.68 -6.69
CA ASP A 197 11.55 -16.26 -7.95
C ASP A 197 10.61 -15.44 -8.85
N GLY A 198 9.32 -15.72 -8.79
CA GLY A 198 8.30 -14.97 -9.54
C GLY A 198 8.24 -13.48 -9.19
N VAL A 199 8.64 -13.09 -7.97
CA VAL A 199 8.70 -11.67 -7.57
C VAL A 199 9.56 -10.83 -8.51
N LYS A 200 10.68 -11.38 -8.98
CA LYS A 200 11.62 -10.67 -9.87
C LYS A 200 11.07 -10.42 -11.27
N THR A 201 9.99 -11.10 -11.64
CA THR A 201 9.34 -10.95 -12.95
C THR A 201 8.31 -9.83 -12.97
N LEU A 202 7.97 -9.26 -11.81
CA LEU A 202 6.96 -8.22 -11.64
C LEU A 202 7.63 -6.85 -11.51
N SER A 203 7.21 -5.91 -12.33
CA SER A 203 7.58 -4.49 -12.22
C SER A 203 7.02 -3.86 -10.94
N VAL A 204 7.57 -2.71 -10.52
CA VAL A 204 7.05 -1.99 -9.32
C VAL A 204 5.57 -1.61 -9.46
N PRO A 205 5.06 -1.11 -10.61
CA PRO A 205 3.62 -0.87 -10.76
C PRO A 205 2.76 -2.13 -10.59
N GLU A 206 3.22 -3.29 -11.06
CA GLU A 206 2.53 -4.56 -10.85
C GLU A 206 2.53 -4.98 -9.38
N ARG A 207 3.67 -4.83 -8.68
CA ARG A 207 3.75 -5.05 -7.23
C ARG A 207 2.82 -4.11 -6.47
N ALA A 208 2.76 -2.83 -6.87
CA ALA A 208 1.88 -1.83 -6.28
C ALA A 208 0.39 -2.19 -6.47
N THR A 209 -0.01 -2.71 -7.63
CA THR A 209 -1.36 -3.22 -7.87
C THR A 209 -1.71 -4.33 -6.87
N ILE A 210 -0.79 -5.26 -6.64
CA ILE A 210 -0.99 -6.38 -5.71
C ILE A 210 -1.12 -5.88 -4.27
N THR A 211 -0.20 -5.01 -3.82
CA THR A 211 -0.23 -4.49 -2.44
C THR A 211 -1.40 -3.55 -2.20
N ASN A 212 -1.82 -2.78 -3.20
CA ASN A 212 -3.02 -1.95 -3.16
C ASN A 212 -4.27 -2.80 -2.85
N MET A 213 -4.54 -3.82 -3.66
CA MET A 213 -5.68 -4.70 -3.44
C MET A 213 -5.51 -5.65 -2.23
N GLY A 214 -4.36 -5.71 -1.62
CA GLY A 214 -4.14 -6.38 -0.34
C GLY A 214 -5.02 -5.83 0.78
N ALA A 215 -5.48 -4.57 0.68
CA ALA A 215 -6.46 -3.98 1.58
C ALA A 215 -7.78 -4.76 1.61
N GLU A 216 -8.20 -5.31 0.47
CA GLU A 216 -9.45 -6.10 0.35
C GLU A 216 -9.40 -7.44 1.11
N LEU A 217 -8.21 -7.94 1.45
CA LEU A 217 -8.04 -9.10 2.33
C LEU A 217 -8.30 -8.76 3.80
N GLY A 218 -8.44 -7.49 4.16
CA GLY A 218 -8.39 -7.02 5.54
C GLY A 218 -6.98 -7.11 6.14
N ALA A 219 -5.94 -7.24 5.32
CA ALA A 219 -4.55 -7.33 5.78
C ALA A 219 -4.08 -6.02 6.42
N THR A 220 -3.22 -6.14 7.44
CA THR A 220 -2.55 -4.98 8.04
C THR A 220 -1.75 -4.23 6.99
N THR A 221 -1.00 -4.96 6.16
CA THR A 221 -0.33 -4.46 4.96
C THR A 221 0.12 -5.62 4.07
N SER A 222 0.66 -5.25 2.90
CA SER A 222 1.32 -6.18 1.96
C SER A 222 2.67 -5.60 1.58
N ILE A 223 3.70 -6.43 1.36
CA ILE A 223 5.05 -5.94 1.11
C ILE A 223 5.81 -6.83 0.12
N PHE A 224 6.58 -6.20 -0.75
CA PHE A 224 7.56 -6.81 -1.63
C PHE A 224 8.99 -6.49 -1.19
N PRO A 225 9.99 -7.30 -1.54
CA PRO A 225 11.38 -6.93 -1.31
C PRO A 225 11.79 -5.72 -2.15
N SER A 226 12.78 -4.97 -1.66
CA SER A 226 13.47 -3.95 -2.44
C SER A 226 14.68 -4.58 -3.11
N ASP A 227 14.55 -4.91 -4.38
CA ASP A 227 15.51 -5.61 -5.23
C ASP A 227 15.94 -4.75 -6.44
N GLU A 228 16.60 -5.38 -7.41
CA GLU A 228 17.05 -4.72 -8.64
C GLU A 228 15.89 -4.09 -9.45
N VAL A 229 14.68 -4.64 -9.35
CA VAL A 229 13.49 -4.06 -10.00
C VAL A 229 13.11 -2.75 -9.32
N THR A 230 13.15 -2.71 -7.99
CA THR A 230 12.94 -1.48 -7.21
C THR A 230 14.04 -0.45 -7.49
N HIS A 231 15.30 -0.89 -7.60
CA HIS A 231 16.42 -0.01 -7.97
C HIS A 231 16.18 0.64 -9.33
N ALA A 232 15.85 -0.16 -10.35
CA ALA A 232 15.58 0.35 -11.69
C ALA A 232 14.41 1.34 -11.72
N PHE A 233 13.34 1.08 -10.96
CA PHE A 233 12.21 1.98 -10.82
C PHE A 233 12.62 3.32 -10.19
N LEU A 234 13.29 3.29 -9.04
CA LEU A 234 13.72 4.52 -8.36
C LEU A 234 14.70 5.33 -9.22
N LYS A 235 15.59 4.66 -9.95
CA LYS A 235 16.50 5.30 -10.91
C LYS A 235 15.73 6.00 -12.02
N ALA A 236 14.70 5.38 -12.59
CA ALA A 236 13.84 5.98 -13.61
C ALA A 236 13.08 7.21 -13.06
N GLN A 237 12.75 7.21 -11.77
CA GLN A 237 12.15 8.35 -11.06
C GLN A 237 13.18 9.41 -10.63
N GLN A 238 14.46 9.29 -11.02
CA GLN A 238 15.57 10.18 -10.59
C GLN A 238 15.78 10.17 -9.06
N ARG A 239 15.56 9.00 -8.44
CA ARG A 239 15.61 8.77 -6.98
C ARG A 239 16.49 7.57 -6.62
N GLU A 240 17.53 7.32 -7.42
CA GLU A 240 18.45 6.20 -7.19
C GLU A 240 19.10 6.24 -5.78
N GLN A 241 19.30 7.44 -5.23
CA GLN A 241 19.83 7.64 -3.88
C GLN A 241 18.92 7.14 -2.75
N ASP A 242 17.63 6.94 -3.02
CA ASP A 242 16.66 6.42 -2.05
C ASP A 242 16.60 4.88 -2.05
N PHE A 243 17.33 4.23 -2.96
CA PHE A 243 17.37 2.78 -3.03
C PHE A 243 18.10 2.18 -1.83
N VAL A 244 17.42 1.25 -1.16
CA VAL A 244 17.98 0.41 -0.10
C VAL A 244 17.65 -1.04 -0.44
N PRO A 245 18.64 -1.91 -0.69
CA PRO A 245 18.38 -3.34 -0.90
C PRO A 245 17.85 -3.95 0.39
N LEU A 246 16.68 -4.61 0.31
CA LEU A 246 16.03 -5.16 1.49
C LEU A 246 15.22 -6.40 1.12
N SER A 247 15.51 -7.52 1.78
CA SER A 247 14.83 -8.80 1.59
C SER A 247 14.83 -9.61 2.87
N ALA A 248 14.02 -10.66 2.93
CA ALA A 248 14.10 -11.67 3.98
C ALA A 248 15.48 -12.34 4.02
N ASP A 249 15.85 -12.85 5.19
CA ASP A 249 17.01 -13.76 5.30
C ASP A 249 16.71 -15.08 4.61
N PRO A 250 17.71 -15.81 4.11
CA PRO A 250 17.49 -17.08 3.38
C PRO A 250 16.66 -18.11 4.17
N ASP A 251 16.87 -18.17 5.49
CA ASP A 251 16.22 -19.13 6.39
C ASP A 251 15.09 -18.47 7.21
N ALA A 252 14.52 -17.40 6.71
CA ALA A 252 13.42 -16.71 7.39
C ALA A 252 12.18 -17.59 7.52
N ALA A 253 11.60 -17.61 8.71
CA ALA A 253 10.36 -18.31 8.99
C ALA A 253 9.14 -17.41 8.74
N TYR A 254 8.04 -18.04 8.32
CA TYR A 254 6.72 -17.44 8.12
C TYR A 254 5.68 -18.22 8.93
N ASP A 255 4.64 -17.54 9.40
CA ASP A 255 3.55 -18.20 10.12
C ASP A 255 2.73 -19.11 9.22
N GLU A 256 2.59 -18.70 7.95
CA GLU A 256 1.89 -19.44 6.90
C GLU A 256 2.63 -19.23 5.57
N ILE A 257 2.55 -20.22 4.65
CA ILE A 257 3.02 -20.07 3.26
C ILE A 257 1.85 -20.33 2.32
N LEU A 258 1.69 -19.43 1.36
CA LEU A 258 0.75 -19.56 0.25
C LEU A 258 1.54 -19.63 -1.06
N ASP A 259 1.55 -20.79 -1.71
CA ASP A 259 2.23 -20.99 -2.99
C ASP A 259 1.33 -20.65 -4.17
N ILE A 260 1.82 -19.85 -5.12
CA ILE A 260 1.12 -19.48 -6.37
C ILE A 260 2.07 -19.69 -7.54
N ASP A 261 1.68 -20.56 -8.47
CA ASP A 261 2.36 -20.74 -9.76
C ASP A 261 1.79 -19.73 -10.77
N LEU A 262 2.58 -18.72 -11.10
CA LEU A 262 2.22 -17.67 -12.05
C LEU A 262 2.02 -18.21 -13.48
N THR A 263 2.68 -19.31 -13.82
CA THR A 263 2.57 -19.90 -15.16
C THR A 263 1.26 -20.65 -15.36
N ALA A 264 0.67 -21.14 -14.28
CA ALA A 264 -0.61 -21.85 -14.28
C ALA A 264 -1.81 -20.93 -14.04
N LEU A 265 -1.55 -19.65 -13.70
CA LEU A 265 -2.62 -18.68 -13.44
C LEU A 265 -3.35 -18.32 -14.73
N GLU A 266 -4.67 -18.32 -14.68
CA GLU A 266 -5.55 -17.88 -15.75
C GLU A 266 -6.15 -16.51 -15.43
N PRO A 267 -6.65 -15.75 -16.43
CA PRO A 267 -7.38 -14.51 -16.18
C PRO A 267 -8.59 -14.74 -15.25
N LEU A 268 -8.69 -13.93 -14.23
CA LEU A 268 -9.70 -14.03 -13.18
C LEU A 268 -10.66 -12.84 -13.21
N VAL A 269 -11.84 -13.03 -12.66
CA VAL A 269 -12.85 -11.99 -12.48
C VAL A 269 -13.54 -12.15 -11.14
N ALA A 270 -13.68 -11.04 -10.41
CA ALA A 270 -14.51 -10.99 -9.21
C ALA A 270 -15.97 -10.76 -9.60
N LYS A 271 -16.85 -11.62 -9.11
CA LYS A 271 -18.31 -11.50 -9.33
C LYS A 271 -18.95 -10.59 -8.27
N PRO A 272 -20.09 -9.96 -8.58
CA PRO A 272 -20.86 -9.25 -7.58
C PRO A 272 -21.25 -10.18 -6.41
N HIS A 273 -21.23 -9.73 -5.17
CA HIS A 273 -21.00 -8.34 -4.71
C HIS A 273 -19.76 -8.25 -3.83
N MET A 274 -18.86 -9.23 -3.88
CA MET A 274 -17.67 -9.30 -3.03
C MET A 274 -16.42 -9.59 -3.86
N PRO A 275 -15.29 -8.97 -3.55
CA PRO A 275 -14.05 -9.12 -4.34
C PRO A 275 -13.40 -10.50 -4.21
N ASP A 276 -13.81 -11.33 -3.27
CA ASP A 276 -13.32 -12.70 -3.05
C ASP A 276 -14.18 -13.79 -3.76
N ILE A 277 -15.32 -13.40 -4.34
CA ILE A 277 -16.11 -14.31 -5.20
C ILE A 277 -15.46 -14.33 -6.59
N VAL A 278 -14.33 -14.99 -6.69
CA VAL A 278 -13.48 -14.99 -7.88
C VAL A 278 -13.64 -16.30 -8.67
N GLU A 279 -13.79 -16.18 -9.99
CA GLU A 279 -13.78 -17.28 -10.95
C GLU A 279 -12.82 -17.00 -12.10
N THR A 280 -12.44 -18.03 -12.87
CA THR A 280 -11.75 -17.79 -14.13
C THR A 280 -12.73 -17.19 -15.14
N VAL A 281 -12.22 -16.32 -16.03
CA VAL A 281 -13.03 -15.73 -17.12
C VAL A 281 -13.71 -16.81 -17.96
N LYS A 282 -13.06 -17.96 -18.15
CA LYS A 282 -13.64 -19.12 -18.85
C LYS A 282 -14.87 -19.69 -18.14
N GLN A 283 -14.86 -19.74 -16.80
CA GLN A 283 -15.98 -20.27 -16.01
C GLN A 283 -17.18 -19.32 -16.00
N CYS A 284 -16.95 -18.01 -16.06
CA CYS A 284 -18.04 -17.02 -16.12
C CYS A 284 -18.89 -17.13 -17.38
N GLY A 285 -18.33 -17.66 -18.48
CA GLY A 285 -19.03 -17.70 -19.77
C GLY A 285 -19.26 -16.29 -20.36
N PRO A 286 -20.03 -16.19 -21.44
CA PRO A 286 -20.28 -14.91 -22.09
C PRO A 286 -21.21 -14.04 -21.23
N ILE A 287 -20.71 -12.85 -20.86
CA ILE A 287 -21.48 -11.84 -20.12
C ILE A 287 -21.59 -10.60 -21.02
N LYS A 288 -22.82 -10.09 -21.20
CA LYS A 288 -23.00 -8.81 -21.87
C LYS A 288 -22.49 -7.69 -20.97
N VAL A 289 -21.53 -6.92 -21.46
CA VAL A 289 -20.98 -5.75 -20.77
C VAL A 289 -21.37 -4.52 -21.56
N ASP A 290 -22.13 -3.61 -20.96
CA ASP A 290 -22.52 -2.34 -21.59
C ASP A 290 -21.51 -1.22 -21.26
N GLN A 291 -20.85 -1.30 -20.09
CA GLN A 291 -19.82 -0.36 -19.65
C GLN A 291 -18.82 -1.06 -18.75
N ARG A 292 -17.54 -0.73 -18.89
CA ARG A 292 -16.46 -1.15 -17.99
C ARG A 292 -15.84 0.08 -17.35
N SER A 293 -15.63 0.01 -16.05
CA SER A 293 -14.83 0.97 -15.27
C SER A 293 -13.82 0.22 -14.41
N GLU A 294 -12.63 0.79 -14.24
CA GLU A 294 -11.60 0.24 -13.40
C GLU A 294 -10.93 1.36 -12.59
N GLU A 295 -10.78 1.17 -11.30
CA GLU A 295 -10.44 2.25 -10.37
C GLU A 295 -8.93 2.43 -10.18
N HIS A 296 -8.15 1.35 -10.11
CA HIS A 296 -6.77 1.40 -9.64
C HIS A 296 -5.69 1.11 -10.69
N THR A 297 -6.04 0.70 -11.90
CA THR A 297 -5.09 0.34 -12.96
C THR A 297 -5.42 0.94 -14.31
N SER A 298 -6.53 1.64 -14.45
CA SER A 298 -7.08 2.09 -15.73
C SER A 298 -6.22 3.14 -16.45
N GLU A 299 -5.46 3.94 -15.74
CA GLU A 299 -4.67 5.01 -16.36
C GLU A 299 -3.48 4.50 -17.15
N LEU A 300 -2.92 3.34 -16.77
CA LEU A 300 -1.82 2.72 -17.51
C LEU A 300 -2.29 1.80 -18.64
N GLN A 301 -3.50 1.26 -18.56
CA GLN A 301 -4.06 0.30 -19.52
C GLN A 301 -5.06 0.91 -20.51
N SER A 302 -5.55 2.11 -20.29
CA SER A 302 -6.53 2.77 -21.19
C SER A 302 -6.00 3.10 -22.60
N ARG A 303 -4.72 2.83 -22.87
CA ARG A 303 -4.12 2.95 -24.22
C ARG A 303 -4.16 1.66 -25.04
N ILE A 304 -4.70 0.58 -24.53
CA ILE A 304 -5.02 -0.59 -25.36
C ILE A 304 -6.41 -0.34 -25.95
N THR A 305 -6.42 0.47 -26.96
CA THR A 305 -7.59 0.61 -27.84
C THR A 305 -7.76 -0.70 -28.59
N ILE A 306 -8.96 -1.19 -28.62
CA ILE A 306 -9.62 -2.18 -29.45
C ILE A 306 -9.10 -2.16 -30.89
#